data_79efbbdd64959e155cb126f9b7fb15dd
#
_entry.id   79efbbdd64959e155cb126f9b7fb15dd
#
_cell.length_a   1.000
_cell.length_b   1.000
_cell.length_c   1.000
_cell.angle_alpha   90.00
_cell.angle_beta   90.00
_cell.angle_gamma   90.00
#
_symmetry.space_group_name_H-M   'P 1'
#
loop_
_entity.id
_entity.type
_entity.pdbx_description
1 polymer ?
#
loop_
_entity_poly.entity_id
_entity_poly.type
_entity_poly.pdbx_seq_one_letter_code
_entity_poly.pdbx_strand_id
1 'polypeptide(L)'
;MDIERTKLYYAGIKREDICGCNYCQNLIDEIKQAYPEVAAYLLSLGVNIERPFEVFFPMEDHDNGYMDYPVVQYLIAGNSSDFHETKIGDIQIGISDCHPNAAYEGEHFIIDAGVFHIKCRYDKYDFNE
;
A
#
# COMPACT_ATOMS: atom_id res chain seq x y z
N MET A 1 -12.56 12.73 4.95
CA MET A 1 -12.51 11.38 4.33
C MET A 1 -13.92 10.83 4.15
N ASP A 2 -14.12 10.13 3.07
CA ASP A 2 -15.39 9.43 2.83
C ASP A 2 -15.12 7.93 2.88
N ILE A 3 -15.35 7.33 4.03
CA ILE A 3 -15.02 5.92 4.30
C ILE A 3 -15.84 4.98 3.43
N GLU A 4 -17.15 5.26 3.25
CA GLU A 4 -18.02 4.39 2.46
C GLU A 4 -17.62 4.40 0.97
N ARG A 5 -17.29 5.56 0.40
CA ARG A 5 -16.84 5.65 -0.98
C ARG A 5 -15.46 5.00 -1.14
N THR A 6 -14.61 5.10 -0.13
CA THR A 6 -13.31 4.42 -0.12
C THR A 6 -13.51 2.91 -0.16
N LYS A 7 -14.42 2.36 0.66
CA LYS A 7 -14.73 0.93 0.64
C LYS A 7 -15.22 0.48 -0.75
N LEU A 8 -16.09 1.26 -1.37
CA LEU A 8 -16.61 0.95 -2.70
C LEU A 8 -15.49 0.95 -3.75
N TYR A 9 -14.58 1.89 -3.65
CA TYR A 9 -13.42 1.95 -4.55
C TYR A 9 -12.60 0.65 -4.47
N TYR A 10 -12.25 0.22 -3.25
CA TYR A 10 -11.42 -1.00 -3.07
C TYR A 10 -12.19 -2.27 -3.43
N ALA A 11 -13.50 -2.30 -3.22
CA ALA A 11 -14.33 -3.44 -3.59
C ALA A 11 -14.32 -3.69 -5.11
N GLY A 12 -14.06 -2.65 -5.89
CA GLY A 12 -13.98 -2.75 -7.35
C GLY A 12 -12.60 -3.12 -7.89
N ILE A 13 -11.58 -3.21 -7.03
CA ILE A 13 -10.21 -3.53 -7.46
C ILE A 13 -9.95 -5.00 -7.22
N LYS A 14 -9.57 -5.71 -8.28
CA LYS A 14 -9.15 -7.11 -8.20
C LYS A 14 -7.63 -7.18 -8.09
N ARG A 15 -7.13 -8.29 -7.56
CA ARG A 15 -5.67 -8.50 -7.48
C ARG A 15 -5.00 -8.39 -8.85
N GLU A 16 -5.66 -8.87 -9.90
CA GLU A 16 -5.15 -8.81 -11.27
C GLU A 16 -5.06 -7.39 -11.84
N ASP A 17 -5.73 -6.42 -11.20
CA ASP A 17 -5.63 -5.01 -11.58
C ASP A 17 -4.36 -4.35 -11.06
N ILE A 18 -3.66 -5.00 -10.12
CA ILE A 18 -2.41 -4.53 -9.55
C ILE A 18 -1.26 -5.01 -10.44
N CYS A 19 -0.17 -4.24 -10.45
CA CYS A 19 1.03 -4.61 -11.21
C CYS A 19 1.39 -6.09 -10.97
N GLY A 20 1.54 -6.85 -12.06
CA GLY A 20 1.83 -8.28 -12.00
C GLY A 20 3.29 -8.63 -11.77
N CYS A 21 4.17 -7.66 -11.57
CA CYS A 21 5.58 -7.95 -11.33
C CYS A 21 5.78 -8.67 -10.00
N ASN A 22 6.88 -9.41 -9.88
CA ASN A 22 7.15 -10.22 -8.71
C ASN A 22 7.26 -9.38 -7.42
N TYR A 23 7.79 -8.18 -7.53
CA TYR A 23 7.92 -7.27 -6.38
C TYR A 23 6.56 -6.85 -5.81
N CYS A 24 5.63 -6.47 -6.67
CA CYS A 24 4.28 -6.08 -6.25
C CYS A 24 3.49 -7.27 -5.72
N GLN A 25 3.60 -8.42 -6.38
CA GLN A 25 2.88 -9.62 -5.96
C GLN A 25 3.40 -10.15 -4.61
N ASN A 26 4.71 -10.09 -4.39
CA ASN A 26 5.30 -10.47 -3.11
C ASN A 26 4.79 -9.57 -1.98
N LEU A 27 4.72 -8.27 -2.22
CA LEU A 27 4.17 -7.33 -1.25
C LEU A 27 2.73 -7.68 -0.88
N ILE A 28 1.88 -7.93 -1.87
CA ILE A 28 0.48 -8.28 -1.66
C ILE A 28 0.35 -9.56 -0.82
N ASP A 29 1.20 -10.56 -1.07
CA ASP A 29 1.15 -11.82 -0.34
C ASP A 29 1.51 -11.65 1.13
N GLU A 30 2.39 -10.72 1.47
CA GLU A 30 3.02 -10.68 2.80
C GLU A 30 2.61 -9.50 3.68
N ILE A 31 2.16 -8.39 3.09
CA ILE A 31 2.02 -7.12 3.82
C ILE A 31 1.02 -7.19 4.97
N LYS A 32 -0.11 -7.84 4.78
CA LYS A 32 -1.18 -7.88 5.79
C LYS A 32 -0.76 -8.64 7.04
N GLN A 33 -0.13 -9.80 6.86
CA GLN A 33 0.34 -10.60 7.99
C GLN A 33 1.59 -10.03 8.64
N ALA A 34 2.41 -9.30 7.88
CA ALA A 34 3.62 -8.67 8.41
C ALA A 34 3.28 -7.42 9.23
N TYR A 35 2.22 -6.70 8.86
CA TYR A 35 1.82 -5.45 9.49
C TYR A 35 0.32 -5.43 9.80
N PRO A 36 -0.14 -6.31 10.71
CA PRO A 36 -1.58 -6.43 10.99
C PRO A 36 -2.20 -5.16 11.60
N GLU A 37 -1.42 -4.40 12.37
CA GLU A 37 -1.92 -3.15 12.97
C GLU A 37 -2.11 -2.05 11.92
N VAL A 38 -1.19 -1.97 10.95
CA VAL A 38 -1.33 -1.05 9.82
C VAL A 38 -2.53 -1.45 8.98
N ALA A 39 -2.68 -2.75 8.71
CA ALA A 39 -3.82 -3.28 7.96
C ALA A 39 -5.15 -2.90 8.64
N ALA A 40 -5.23 -3.04 9.94
CA ALA A 40 -6.43 -2.71 10.71
C ALA A 40 -6.73 -1.21 10.69
N TYR A 41 -5.70 -0.38 10.82
CA TYR A 41 -5.85 1.07 10.74
C TYR A 41 -6.38 1.48 9.36
N LEU A 42 -5.75 1.00 8.30
CA LEU A 42 -6.19 1.31 6.92
C LEU A 42 -7.60 0.82 6.67
N LEU A 43 -7.94 -0.36 7.17
CA LEU A 43 -9.31 -0.90 7.03
C LEU A 43 -10.33 -0.01 7.69
N SER A 44 -9.99 0.64 8.82
CA SER A 44 -10.89 1.59 9.49
C SER A 44 -11.20 2.80 8.62
N LEU A 45 -10.33 3.11 7.66
CA LEU A 45 -10.52 4.18 6.69
C LEU A 45 -11.17 3.68 5.38
N GLY A 46 -11.49 2.40 5.30
CA GLY A 46 -12.04 1.78 4.10
C GLY A 46 -11.01 1.29 3.13
N VAL A 47 -9.72 1.34 3.48
CA VAL A 47 -8.60 0.98 2.60
C VAL A 47 -8.23 -0.49 2.78
N ASN A 48 -8.06 -1.19 1.65
CA ASN A 48 -7.54 -2.55 1.64
C ASN A 48 -6.03 -2.51 1.42
N ILE A 49 -5.26 -2.88 2.44
CA ILE A 49 -3.80 -2.86 2.38
C ILE A 49 -3.22 -3.73 1.25
N GLU A 50 -3.97 -4.72 0.80
CA GLU A 50 -3.56 -5.65 -0.27
C GLU A 50 -3.88 -5.13 -1.68
N ARG A 51 -4.36 -3.89 -1.79
CA ARG A 51 -4.71 -3.26 -3.08
C ARG A 51 -4.07 -1.88 -3.18
N PRO A 52 -2.72 -1.80 -3.21
CA PRO A 52 -2.04 -0.50 -3.28
C PRO A 52 -2.36 0.22 -4.59
N PHE A 53 -2.40 1.54 -4.52
CA PHE A 53 -2.54 2.42 -5.68
C PHE A 53 -1.24 2.44 -6.49
N GLU A 54 -0.10 2.56 -5.80
CA GLU A 54 1.23 2.56 -6.41
C GLU A 54 2.23 1.98 -5.43
N VAL A 55 3.25 1.31 -5.94
CA VAL A 55 4.33 0.73 -5.13
C VAL A 55 5.66 1.24 -5.69
N PHE A 56 6.43 1.94 -4.86
CA PHE A 56 7.76 2.40 -5.24
C PHE A 56 8.72 1.21 -5.20
N PHE A 57 9.67 1.20 -6.13
CA PHE A 57 10.60 0.10 -6.31
C PHE A 57 11.32 -0.22 -4.99
N PRO A 58 11.29 -1.49 -4.54
CA PRO A 58 11.92 -1.87 -3.28
C PRO A 58 13.44 -1.98 -3.38
N MET A 59 14.09 -1.85 -2.21
CA MET A 59 15.50 -2.17 -2.03
C MET A 59 15.60 -3.59 -1.45
N GLU A 60 16.38 -4.44 -2.10
CA GLU A 60 16.55 -5.82 -1.69
C GLU A 60 17.67 -5.93 -0.64
N ASP A 61 17.42 -6.74 0.39
CA ASP A 61 18.45 -7.14 1.35
C ASP A 61 18.63 -8.65 1.20
N HIS A 62 19.50 -9.03 0.26
CA HIS A 62 19.73 -10.44 -0.07
C HIS A 62 20.31 -11.24 1.10
N ASP A 63 21.07 -10.59 2.00
CA ASP A 63 21.69 -11.28 3.13
C ASP A 63 20.67 -11.75 4.15
N ASN A 64 19.57 -10.99 4.28
CA ASN A 64 18.52 -11.28 5.26
C ASN A 64 17.25 -11.87 4.65
N GLY A 65 17.15 -11.91 3.33
CA GLY A 65 15.97 -12.44 2.65
C GLY A 65 14.76 -11.53 2.73
N TYR A 66 14.96 -10.22 2.80
CA TYR A 66 13.90 -9.22 2.89
C TYR A 66 14.07 -8.14 1.84
N MET A 67 12.98 -7.42 1.57
CA MET A 67 12.99 -6.23 0.73
C MET A 67 12.37 -5.07 1.51
N ASP A 68 12.96 -3.88 1.37
CA ASP A 68 12.41 -2.66 1.98
C ASP A 68 11.66 -1.87 0.91
N TYR A 69 10.36 -1.75 1.08
CA TYR A 69 9.50 -0.95 0.21
C TYR A 69 9.42 0.46 0.81
N PRO A 70 10.08 1.44 0.18
CA PRO A 70 10.18 2.78 0.78
C PRO A 70 8.83 3.47 0.90
N VAL A 71 7.99 3.32 -0.12
CA VAL A 71 6.66 3.94 -0.15
C VAL A 71 5.68 3.02 -0.85
N VAL A 72 4.54 2.80 -0.20
CA VAL A 72 3.36 2.17 -0.78
C VAL A 72 2.23 3.18 -0.67
N GLN A 73 1.55 3.44 -1.78
CA GLN A 73 0.51 4.46 -1.85
C GLN A 73 -0.88 3.87 -1.87
N TYR A 74 -1.80 4.56 -1.22
CA TYR A 74 -3.21 4.17 -1.17
C TYR A 74 -4.08 5.39 -1.45
N LEU A 75 -5.21 5.16 -2.13
CA LEU A 75 -6.20 6.20 -2.40
C LEU A 75 -7.25 6.23 -1.30
N ILE A 76 -7.63 7.44 -0.87
CA ILE A 76 -8.74 7.66 0.06
C ILE A 76 -9.71 8.63 -0.59
N ALA A 77 -10.98 8.25 -0.69
CA ALA A 77 -12.02 9.11 -1.24
C ALA A 77 -12.36 10.23 -0.26
N GLY A 78 -12.74 11.38 -0.82
CA GLY A 78 -13.16 12.53 -0.04
C GLY A 78 -12.05 13.53 0.20
N ASN A 79 -12.27 14.42 1.15
CA ASN A 79 -11.39 15.52 1.48
C ASN A 79 -10.37 15.11 2.56
N SER A 80 -9.16 15.64 2.45
CA SER A 80 -8.08 15.30 3.38
C SER A 80 -8.06 16.13 4.66
N SER A 81 -9.00 17.07 4.84
CA SER A 81 -8.97 18.02 5.96
C SER A 81 -9.03 17.36 7.33
N ASP A 82 -9.63 16.18 7.44
CA ASP A 82 -9.75 15.41 8.68
C ASP A 82 -8.73 14.28 8.78
N PHE A 83 -7.81 14.18 7.82
CA PHE A 83 -6.74 13.19 7.87
C PHE A 83 -5.54 13.76 8.62
N HIS A 84 -4.98 12.97 9.53
CA HIS A 84 -3.80 13.34 10.29
C HIS A 84 -2.67 12.35 10.04
N GLU A 85 -1.47 12.88 9.83
CA GLU A 85 -0.29 12.04 9.77
C GLU A 85 -0.21 11.18 11.02
N THR A 86 0.15 9.92 10.85
CA THR A 86 0.23 9.00 11.97
C THR A 86 1.40 8.04 11.80
N LYS A 87 1.80 7.44 12.90
CA LYS A 87 2.85 6.42 12.91
C LYS A 87 2.33 5.21 13.65
N ILE A 88 2.41 4.05 13.01
CA ILE A 88 1.98 2.77 13.59
C ILE A 88 3.19 1.85 13.59
N GLY A 89 3.74 1.58 14.78
CA GLY A 89 5.03 0.91 14.89
C GLY A 89 6.08 1.77 14.19
N ASP A 90 6.77 1.21 13.22
CA ASP A 90 7.79 1.91 12.44
C ASP A 90 7.25 2.49 11.11
N ILE A 91 5.95 2.35 10.87
CA ILE A 91 5.33 2.80 9.62
C ILE A 91 4.79 4.21 9.76
N GLN A 92 5.32 5.12 8.93
CA GLN A 92 4.83 6.48 8.78
C GLN A 92 3.73 6.50 7.71
N ILE A 93 2.61 7.17 8.01
CA ILE A 93 1.49 7.31 7.08
C ILE A 93 1.14 8.79 6.98
N GLY A 94 1.21 9.35 5.77
CA GLY A 94 0.95 10.76 5.54
C GLY A 94 0.39 11.03 4.16
N ILE A 95 -0.02 12.28 3.93
CA ILE A 95 -0.54 12.69 2.62
C ILE A 95 0.61 12.77 1.63
N SER A 96 0.42 12.19 0.43
CA SER A 96 1.44 12.19 -0.61
C SER A 96 1.50 13.52 -1.34
N ASP A 97 2.72 14.01 -1.57
CA ASP A 97 2.99 15.19 -2.39
C ASP A 97 3.32 14.83 -3.83
N CYS A 98 3.59 13.56 -4.11
CA CYS A 98 4.03 13.14 -5.43
C CYS A 98 3.45 11.76 -5.75
N HIS A 99 2.50 11.73 -6.67
CA HIS A 99 1.85 10.50 -7.08
C HIS A 99 1.35 10.61 -8.52
N PRO A 100 1.20 9.47 -9.23
CA PRO A 100 0.58 9.50 -10.54
C PRO A 100 -0.90 9.86 -10.44
N ASN A 101 -1.49 10.26 -11.56
CA ASN A 101 -2.91 10.57 -11.61
C ASN A 101 -3.73 9.29 -11.39
N ALA A 102 -4.73 9.40 -10.51
CA ALA A 102 -5.67 8.31 -10.28
C ALA A 102 -6.84 8.41 -11.27
N ALA A 103 -7.33 7.25 -11.69
CA ALA A 103 -8.50 7.19 -12.55
C ALA A 103 -9.81 7.40 -11.79
N TYR A 104 -9.76 7.65 -10.50
CA TYR A 104 -10.92 7.84 -9.65
C TYR A 104 -11.61 9.17 -9.95
N GLU A 105 -12.89 9.11 -10.26
CA GLU A 105 -13.72 10.31 -10.47
C GLU A 105 -14.33 10.74 -9.15
N GLY A 106 -14.00 11.94 -8.71
CA GLY A 106 -14.47 12.48 -7.46
C GLY A 106 -13.33 12.97 -6.60
N GLU A 107 -13.68 13.67 -5.54
CA GLU A 107 -12.68 14.18 -4.59
C GLU A 107 -11.97 13.01 -3.90
N HIS A 108 -10.66 13.07 -3.87
CA HIS A 108 -9.83 12.04 -3.26
C HIS A 108 -8.45 12.59 -2.95
N PHE A 109 -7.69 11.84 -2.17
CA PHE A 109 -6.28 12.13 -1.94
C PHE A 109 -5.52 10.82 -1.83
N ILE A 110 -4.20 10.90 -1.98
CA ILE A 110 -3.31 9.74 -1.91
C ILE A 110 -2.48 9.86 -0.64
N ILE A 111 -2.31 8.74 0.04
CA ILE A 111 -1.43 8.64 1.21
C ILE A 111 -0.22 7.80 0.89
N ASP A 112 0.91 8.16 1.51
CA ASP A 112 2.16 7.39 1.49
C ASP A 112 2.29 6.63 2.79
N ALA A 113 2.64 5.35 2.70
CA ALA A 113 2.94 4.52 3.86
C ALA A 113 4.29 3.83 3.65
N GLY A 114 5.14 3.79 4.66
CA GLY A 114 6.43 3.11 4.61
C GLY A 114 7.31 3.47 5.81
N VAL A 115 8.46 2.88 5.89
CA VAL A 115 9.07 1.85 5.02
C VAL A 115 8.60 0.47 5.47
N PHE A 116 8.15 -0.36 4.53
CA PHE A 116 7.73 -1.74 4.84
C PHE A 116 8.88 -2.70 4.61
N HIS A 117 9.21 -3.48 5.63
CA HIS A 117 10.23 -4.54 5.58
C HIS A 117 9.52 -5.88 5.35
N ILE A 118 9.63 -6.44 4.15
CA ILE A 118 8.83 -7.56 3.69
C ILE A 118 9.71 -8.75 3.33
N LYS A 119 9.32 -9.92 3.82
CA LYS A 119 10.03 -11.17 3.51
C LYS A 119 9.93 -11.47 2.01
N CYS A 120 11.08 -11.80 1.41
CA CYS A 120 11.13 -12.25 0.02
C CYS A 120 10.68 -13.72 -0.06
N ARG A 121 9.68 -13.97 -0.87
CA ARG A 121 9.16 -15.32 -1.10
C ARG A 121 9.90 -15.93 -2.29
N TYR A 122 11.17 -16.30 -2.07
CA TYR A 122 11.99 -16.94 -3.09
C TYR A 122 11.44 -18.29 -3.56
N ASP A 123 10.57 -18.89 -2.77
CA ASP A 123 9.86 -20.13 -3.12
C ASP A 123 8.76 -19.90 -4.16
N LYS A 124 8.31 -18.66 -4.34
CA LYS A 124 7.24 -18.28 -5.28
C LYS A 124 7.71 -17.39 -6.42
N TYR A 125 8.68 -16.51 -6.15
CA TYR A 125 9.05 -15.43 -7.07
C TYR A 125 10.55 -15.40 -7.31
N ASP A 126 10.91 -15.05 -8.55
CA ASP A 126 12.29 -14.80 -8.96
C ASP A 126 12.49 -13.30 -9.07
N PHE A 127 13.46 -12.78 -8.31
CA PHE A 127 13.76 -11.35 -8.28
C PHE A 127 15.06 -11.01 -9.00
N ASN A 128 15.66 -11.95 -9.72
CA ASN A 128 16.94 -11.78 -10.39
C ASN A 128 16.84 -11.20 -11.80
N GLU A 129 15.86 -10.37 -12.05
CA GLU A 129 15.69 -9.73 -13.37
C GLU A 129 16.17 -8.31 -13.39
#